data_1fc48013a3f7f4d35d4178ac8aa71bb5
#
_entry.id   1fc48013a3f7f4d35d4178ac8aa71bb5
#
_cell.length_a   1.000
_cell.length_b   1.000
_cell.length_c   1.000
_cell.angle_alpha   90.00
_cell.angle_beta   90.00
_cell.angle_gamma   90.00
#
_symmetry.space_group_name_H-M   'P 1'
#
loop_
_entity.id
_entity.type
_entity.pdbx_description
1 polymer ?
#
loop_
_entity_poly.entity_id
_entity_poly.type
_entity_poly.pdbx_seq_one_letter_code
_entity_poly.pdbx_strand_id
1 'polypeptide(L)'
;MTTVKLKFRPSTIEGKEGSLFLQLIHGRAVKQINLDCHIMASEWDDMHEMIVLDSSNPTRISQLLLVKDRVMFEIHKVKHTIKLLSKKNTYFLDDVIALYREVGNYQITLFQFIHKQSEKLMRLNRIRTAETYLATMNSFSRFHNGQDVFFDMIDADMMERYEAYMKSRGLKRNTTSYYMRILRNIYNKAVEEGITNQTMPFNSVYTGIEKTIKRAITFEDIQKIKNLDLSGNPSLDMARDMFILSYLFRGMSFIDMAYLKKTDIKDGCLNYIRKKTGLPLSIKWIDAMENILIKYIDTTTTQYLLPIVKVEDGSERKQYKNAMLLVNRKLKKIAKMAGVDANISMYVARHSWASVAGSMNIPIGIISGGMGHDSEQTTQIYLASISSAKIDDANDEITKGL
;
A
#
# COMPACT_ATOMS: atom_id res chain seq x y z
N MET A 1 -23.57 -30.75 24.53
CA MET A 1 -23.12 -29.69 23.60
C MET A 1 -23.19 -28.37 24.34
N THR A 2 -22.17 -27.48 24.24
CA THR A 2 -22.21 -26.18 24.87
C THR A 2 -22.88 -25.17 23.96
N THR A 3 -23.87 -24.45 24.47
CA THR A 3 -24.56 -23.38 23.75
C THR A 3 -24.01 -22.03 24.19
N VAL A 4 -23.85 -21.11 23.24
CA VAL A 4 -23.37 -19.73 23.49
C VAL A 4 -24.49 -18.78 23.03
N LYS A 5 -24.98 -17.95 23.94
CA LYS A 5 -26.00 -16.93 23.67
C LYS A 5 -25.50 -15.54 24.00
N LEU A 6 -25.78 -14.57 23.16
CA LEU A 6 -25.59 -13.15 23.49
C LEU A 6 -26.77 -12.69 24.33
N LYS A 7 -26.48 -11.94 25.39
CA LYS A 7 -27.50 -11.40 26.29
C LYS A 7 -27.20 -9.95 26.63
N PHE A 8 -28.26 -9.20 26.89
CA PHE A 8 -28.20 -7.81 27.32
C PHE A 8 -28.71 -7.69 28.76
N ARG A 9 -28.02 -6.85 29.55
CA ARG A 9 -28.43 -6.46 30.89
C ARG A 9 -28.64 -4.96 30.89
N PRO A 10 -29.92 -4.47 31.00
CA PRO A 10 -30.18 -3.06 31.04
C PRO A 10 -29.56 -2.39 32.27
N SER A 11 -29.25 -1.11 32.14
CA SER A 11 -28.83 -0.28 33.26
C SER A 11 -30.00 -0.07 34.25
N THR A 12 -29.72 -0.02 35.53
CA THR A 12 -30.71 0.38 36.55
C THR A 12 -30.96 1.89 36.57
N ILE A 13 -30.11 2.66 35.88
CA ILE A 13 -30.23 4.12 35.77
C ILE A 13 -30.85 4.42 34.40
N GLU A 14 -31.98 5.11 34.39
CA GLU A 14 -32.69 5.51 33.19
C GLU A 14 -31.78 6.38 32.28
N GLY A 15 -31.79 6.12 30.96
CA GLY A 15 -31.00 6.84 30.00
C GLY A 15 -29.51 6.45 29.94
N LYS A 16 -29.04 5.46 30.75
CA LYS A 16 -27.70 4.91 30.64
C LYS A 16 -27.65 3.63 29.85
N GLU A 17 -26.55 3.42 29.16
CA GLU A 17 -26.24 2.17 28.43
C GLU A 17 -26.18 0.98 29.40
N GLY A 18 -26.76 -0.14 28.99
CA GLY A 18 -26.63 -1.44 29.64
C GLY A 18 -25.43 -2.20 29.10
N SER A 19 -25.17 -3.38 29.62
CA SER A 19 -23.99 -4.21 29.28
C SER A 19 -24.37 -5.48 28.51
N LEU A 20 -23.52 -5.87 27.56
CA LEU A 20 -23.61 -7.13 26.82
C LEU A 20 -22.73 -8.19 27.48
N PHE A 21 -23.21 -9.43 27.50
CA PHE A 21 -22.46 -10.57 28.00
C PHE A 21 -22.80 -11.85 27.22
N LEU A 22 -21.89 -12.81 27.20
CA LEU A 22 -22.15 -14.15 26.68
C LEU A 22 -22.60 -15.07 27.78
N GLN A 23 -23.70 -15.76 27.55
CA GLN A 23 -24.18 -16.84 28.40
C GLN A 23 -23.76 -18.19 27.79
N LEU A 24 -23.00 -18.96 28.54
CA LEU A 24 -22.56 -20.30 28.20
C LEU A 24 -23.42 -21.32 28.96
N ILE A 25 -23.99 -22.28 28.23
CA ILE A 25 -24.84 -23.34 28.81
C ILE A 25 -24.28 -24.70 28.42
N HIS A 26 -23.95 -25.52 29.39
CA HIS A 26 -23.49 -26.90 29.19
C HIS A 26 -24.20 -27.85 30.17
N GLY A 27 -25.10 -28.65 29.68
CA GLY A 27 -25.99 -29.45 30.53
C GLY A 27 -26.82 -28.56 31.45
N ARG A 28 -26.65 -28.69 32.77
CA ARG A 28 -27.32 -27.86 33.80
C ARG A 28 -26.48 -26.65 34.25
N ALA A 29 -25.21 -26.59 33.87
CA ALA A 29 -24.32 -25.52 34.26
C ALA A 29 -24.49 -24.28 33.36
N VAL A 30 -24.49 -23.09 33.96
CA VAL A 30 -24.58 -21.80 33.27
C VAL A 30 -23.46 -20.92 33.80
N LYS A 31 -22.70 -20.31 32.89
CA LYS A 31 -21.63 -19.32 33.19
C LYS A 31 -21.80 -18.11 32.29
N GLN A 32 -21.24 -16.96 32.72
CA GLN A 32 -21.30 -15.71 31.98
C GLN A 32 -19.90 -15.17 31.72
N ILE A 33 -19.71 -14.57 30.53
CA ILE A 33 -18.51 -13.82 30.17
C ILE A 33 -18.97 -12.39 29.85
N ASN A 34 -18.53 -11.44 30.63
CA ASN A 34 -18.79 -10.03 30.37
C ASN A 34 -17.92 -9.55 29.20
N LEU A 35 -18.53 -8.80 28.24
CA LEU A 35 -17.85 -8.37 27.01
C LEU A 35 -17.28 -6.97 27.10
N ASP A 36 -17.56 -6.23 28.16
CA ASP A 36 -17.20 -4.80 28.26
C ASP A 36 -17.69 -3.98 27.04
N CYS A 37 -18.90 -4.33 26.58
CA CYS A 37 -19.59 -3.67 25.50
C CYS A 37 -20.92 -3.13 26.00
N HIS A 38 -21.25 -1.90 25.63
CA HIS A 38 -22.42 -1.19 26.16
C HIS A 38 -23.28 -0.66 25.02
N ILE A 39 -24.62 -0.77 25.19
CA ILE A 39 -25.63 -0.26 24.25
C ILE A 39 -26.84 0.26 25.03
N MET A 40 -27.68 1.08 24.37
CA MET A 40 -28.95 1.51 24.94
C MET A 40 -29.99 0.37 24.88
N ALA A 41 -30.96 0.39 25.77
CA ALA A 41 -32.04 -0.62 25.79
C ALA A 41 -32.83 -0.65 24.47
N SER A 42 -33.01 0.50 23.82
CA SER A 42 -33.70 0.63 22.53
C SER A 42 -32.89 0.01 21.35
N GLU A 43 -31.64 -0.27 21.56
CA GLU A 43 -30.71 -0.84 20.52
C GLU A 43 -30.58 -2.36 20.68
N TRP A 44 -31.38 -2.98 21.51
CA TRP A 44 -31.43 -4.41 21.77
C TRP A 44 -32.77 -5.03 21.36
N ASP A 45 -32.73 -6.08 20.56
CA ASP A 45 -33.91 -6.94 20.26
C ASP A 45 -33.83 -8.18 21.15
N ASP A 46 -34.69 -8.23 22.13
CA ASP A 46 -34.73 -9.34 23.10
C ASP A 46 -35.29 -10.63 22.48
N MET A 47 -36.17 -10.52 21.49
CA MET A 47 -36.76 -11.67 20.80
C MET A 47 -35.73 -12.42 19.95
N HIS A 48 -34.90 -11.68 19.20
CA HIS A 48 -33.88 -12.25 18.32
C HIS A 48 -32.48 -12.30 18.96
N GLU A 49 -32.33 -11.83 20.20
CA GLU A 49 -31.05 -11.78 20.94
C GLU A 49 -29.95 -11.07 20.12
N MET A 50 -30.24 -9.90 19.53
CA MET A 50 -29.35 -9.19 18.63
C MET A 50 -29.35 -7.67 18.81
N ILE A 51 -28.27 -7.03 18.36
CA ILE A 51 -28.13 -5.57 18.34
C ILE A 51 -28.91 -5.01 17.14
N VAL A 52 -29.80 -4.06 17.40
CA VAL A 52 -30.55 -3.34 16.37
C VAL A 52 -29.74 -2.16 15.87
N LEU A 53 -29.63 -2.04 14.54
CA LEU A 53 -28.89 -0.95 13.88
C LEU A 53 -29.83 0.17 13.39
N ASP A 54 -30.97 0.34 14.03
CA ASP A 54 -31.95 1.37 13.68
C ASP A 54 -31.69 2.65 14.48
N SER A 55 -31.01 3.61 13.86
CA SER A 55 -30.78 4.93 14.44
C SER A 55 -30.82 5.98 13.34
N SER A 56 -31.43 7.11 13.60
CA SER A 56 -31.39 8.28 12.70
C SER A 56 -29.99 8.97 12.69
N ASN A 57 -29.10 8.60 13.61
CA ASN A 57 -27.77 9.18 13.73
C ASN A 57 -26.71 8.28 13.09
N PRO A 58 -26.11 8.65 11.93
CA PRO A 58 -25.06 7.85 11.25
C PRO A 58 -23.85 7.55 12.13
N THR A 59 -23.47 8.46 13.04
CA THR A 59 -22.36 8.25 13.98
C THR A 59 -22.68 7.13 14.96
N ARG A 60 -23.93 7.07 15.45
CA ARG A 60 -24.37 6.01 16.35
C ARG A 60 -24.42 4.65 15.66
N ILE A 61 -24.91 4.58 14.42
CA ILE A 61 -24.87 3.34 13.61
C ILE A 61 -23.42 2.84 13.49
N SER A 62 -22.46 3.73 13.21
CA SER A 62 -21.06 3.35 13.11
C SER A 62 -20.52 2.78 14.44
N GLN A 63 -20.91 3.36 15.58
CA GLN A 63 -20.55 2.85 16.91
C GLN A 63 -21.15 1.47 17.17
N LEU A 64 -22.45 1.28 16.86
CA LEU A 64 -23.14 0.00 17.05
C LEU A 64 -22.55 -1.11 16.17
N LEU A 65 -22.12 -0.79 14.94
CA LEU A 65 -21.42 -1.74 14.08
C LEU A 65 -20.11 -2.21 14.72
N LEU A 66 -19.35 -1.30 15.34
CA LEU A 66 -18.11 -1.66 16.04
C LEU A 66 -18.39 -2.54 17.26
N VAL A 67 -19.44 -2.24 18.02
CA VAL A 67 -19.89 -3.09 19.14
C VAL A 67 -20.26 -4.48 18.63
N LYS A 68 -21.02 -4.55 17.53
CA LYS A 68 -21.38 -5.82 16.88
C LYS A 68 -20.14 -6.62 16.45
N ASP A 69 -19.18 -5.98 15.79
CA ASP A 69 -17.94 -6.63 15.38
C ASP A 69 -17.16 -7.15 16.58
N ARG A 70 -17.07 -6.38 17.68
CA ARG A 70 -16.45 -6.81 18.93
C ARG A 70 -17.15 -8.02 19.54
N VAL A 71 -18.47 -8.01 19.62
CA VAL A 71 -19.28 -9.13 20.11
C VAL A 71 -19.07 -10.38 19.28
N MET A 72 -19.06 -10.24 17.95
CA MET A 72 -18.79 -11.36 17.04
C MET A 72 -17.41 -11.96 17.24
N PHE A 73 -16.39 -11.11 17.43
CA PHE A 73 -15.05 -11.57 17.77
C PHE A 73 -15.03 -12.42 19.04
N GLU A 74 -15.69 -11.97 20.11
CA GLU A 74 -15.72 -12.70 21.37
C GLU A 74 -16.54 -14.01 21.27
N ILE A 75 -17.65 -14.01 20.53
CA ILE A 75 -18.42 -15.24 20.23
C ILE A 75 -17.55 -16.25 19.48
N HIS A 76 -16.80 -15.81 18.47
CA HIS A 76 -15.87 -16.65 17.70
C HIS A 76 -14.80 -17.27 18.60
N LYS A 77 -14.18 -16.44 19.45
CA LYS A 77 -13.18 -16.88 20.40
C LYS A 77 -13.72 -17.97 21.33
N VAL A 78 -14.92 -17.79 21.88
CA VAL A 78 -15.56 -18.79 22.74
C VAL A 78 -15.89 -20.07 21.98
N LYS A 79 -16.50 -19.97 20.79
CA LYS A 79 -16.83 -21.14 19.94
C LYS A 79 -15.59 -21.92 19.58
N HIS A 80 -14.49 -21.23 19.25
CA HIS A 80 -13.21 -21.89 18.98
C HIS A 80 -12.67 -22.64 20.21
N THR A 81 -12.70 -22.00 21.38
CA THR A 81 -12.33 -22.64 22.65
C THR A 81 -13.13 -23.90 22.92
N ILE A 82 -14.46 -23.85 22.72
CA ILE A 82 -15.33 -25.01 22.85
C ILE A 82 -14.93 -26.12 21.85
N LYS A 83 -14.66 -25.75 20.58
CA LYS A 83 -14.21 -26.72 19.55
C LYS A 83 -12.90 -27.40 19.92
N LEU A 84 -11.95 -26.68 20.54
CA LEU A 84 -10.70 -27.26 21.01
C LEU A 84 -10.94 -28.28 22.15
N LEU A 85 -11.77 -27.88 23.12
CA LEU A 85 -12.09 -28.75 24.26
C LEU A 85 -12.96 -29.92 23.89
N SER A 86 -13.85 -29.80 22.90
CA SER A 86 -14.68 -30.90 22.41
C SER A 86 -13.91 -32.04 21.75
N LYS A 87 -12.64 -31.85 21.43
CA LYS A 87 -11.72 -32.92 21.01
C LYS A 87 -11.24 -33.78 22.20
N LYS A 88 -11.42 -33.30 23.44
CA LYS A 88 -11.24 -34.07 24.66
C LYS A 88 -12.56 -34.72 25.03
N ASN A 89 -12.53 -35.94 25.55
CA ASN A 89 -13.76 -36.72 25.83
C ASN A 89 -14.72 -36.06 26.81
N THR A 90 -14.23 -35.21 27.72
CA THR A 90 -15.04 -34.47 28.72
C THR A 90 -14.42 -33.12 29.00
N TYR A 91 -15.24 -32.10 29.15
CA TYR A 91 -14.83 -30.75 29.60
C TYR A 91 -16.00 -30.07 30.36
N PHE A 92 -15.65 -29.11 31.24
CA PHE A 92 -16.59 -28.30 32.00
C PHE A 92 -16.55 -26.83 31.57
N LEU A 93 -17.56 -26.05 31.95
CA LEU A 93 -17.59 -24.60 31.60
C LEU A 93 -16.43 -23.82 32.21
N ASP A 94 -15.88 -24.29 33.34
CA ASP A 94 -14.69 -23.66 33.94
C ASP A 94 -13.45 -23.84 33.07
N ASP A 95 -13.31 -24.99 32.40
CA ASP A 95 -12.25 -25.23 31.41
C ASP A 95 -12.40 -24.28 30.21
N VAL A 96 -13.66 -24.07 29.77
CA VAL A 96 -13.94 -23.11 28.68
C VAL A 96 -13.53 -21.70 29.07
N ILE A 97 -13.87 -21.24 30.29
CA ILE A 97 -13.52 -19.89 30.78
C ILE A 97 -12.00 -19.75 30.97
N ALA A 98 -11.36 -20.75 31.54
CA ALA A 98 -9.90 -20.75 31.73
C ALA A 98 -9.19 -20.64 30.38
N LEU A 99 -9.52 -21.53 29.45
CA LEU A 99 -8.92 -21.55 28.13
C LEU A 99 -9.30 -20.31 27.30
N TYR A 100 -10.53 -19.77 27.42
CA TYR A 100 -10.93 -18.52 26.77
C TYR A 100 -10.06 -17.34 27.22
N ARG A 101 -9.68 -17.27 28.49
CA ARG A 101 -8.76 -16.24 29.02
C ARG A 101 -7.33 -16.43 28.51
N GLU A 102 -6.92 -17.68 28.28
CA GLU A 102 -5.59 -18.03 27.77
C GLU A 102 -5.52 -17.97 26.23
N VAL A 103 -6.64 -18.20 25.53
CA VAL A 103 -6.76 -18.34 24.05
C VAL A 103 -6.53 -17.02 23.29
N GLY A 104 -5.76 -16.10 23.78
CA GLY A 104 -5.06 -15.16 22.89
C GLY A 104 -4.06 -15.85 21.93
N ASN A 105 -3.78 -17.17 22.08
CA ASN A 105 -2.61 -17.83 21.44
C ASN A 105 -2.92 -18.93 20.41
N TYR A 106 -4.15 -19.37 20.22
CA TYR A 106 -4.41 -20.59 19.41
C TYR A 106 -5.03 -20.38 18.02
N GLN A 107 -5.62 -19.25 17.75
CA GLN A 107 -6.07 -18.89 16.42
C GLN A 107 -5.36 -17.61 15.97
N ILE A 108 -4.62 -17.70 14.86
CA ILE A 108 -3.87 -16.56 14.32
C ILE A 108 -4.87 -15.54 13.79
N THR A 109 -4.85 -14.33 14.33
CA THR A 109 -5.64 -13.19 13.85
C THR A 109 -5.00 -12.56 12.62
N LEU A 110 -5.74 -11.68 11.94
CA LEU A 110 -5.25 -10.97 10.76
C LEU A 110 -3.96 -10.20 11.03
N PHE A 111 -3.91 -9.42 12.12
CA PHE A 111 -2.72 -8.58 12.42
C PHE A 111 -1.52 -9.42 12.81
N GLN A 112 -1.72 -10.47 13.62
CA GLN A 112 -0.65 -11.42 13.96
C GLN A 112 -0.09 -12.11 12.71
N PHE A 113 -0.96 -12.52 11.80
CA PHE A 113 -0.54 -13.15 10.55
C PHE A 113 0.23 -12.18 9.66
N ILE A 114 -0.24 -10.92 9.53
CA ILE A 114 0.46 -9.89 8.78
C ILE A 114 1.85 -9.63 9.36
N HIS A 115 1.99 -9.54 10.68
CA HIS A 115 3.29 -9.39 11.34
C HIS A 115 4.22 -10.57 11.02
N LYS A 116 3.75 -11.81 11.20
CA LYS A 116 4.49 -13.04 10.87
C LYS A 116 4.97 -13.04 9.41
N GLN A 117 4.07 -12.72 8.47
CA GLN A 117 4.41 -12.65 7.05
C GLN A 117 5.38 -11.51 6.74
N SER A 118 5.23 -10.36 7.40
CA SER A 118 6.13 -9.21 7.22
C SER A 118 7.55 -9.52 7.70
N GLU A 119 7.70 -10.19 8.85
CA GLU A 119 9.00 -10.64 9.35
C GLU A 119 9.67 -11.64 8.38
N LYS A 120 8.88 -12.61 7.87
CA LYS A 120 9.36 -13.55 6.85
C LYS A 120 9.87 -12.82 5.60
N LEU A 121 9.12 -11.82 5.13
CA LEU A 121 9.50 -11.02 3.97
C LEU A 121 10.75 -10.16 4.24
N MET A 122 10.92 -9.62 5.45
CA MET A 122 12.12 -8.88 5.85
C MET A 122 13.36 -9.78 5.83
N ARG A 123 13.25 -11.00 6.38
CA ARG A 123 14.34 -12.00 6.33
C ARG A 123 14.72 -12.40 4.91
N LEU A 124 13.75 -12.42 3.99
CA LEU A 124 13.96 -12.66 2.55
C LEU A 124 14.41 -11.42 1.78
N ASN A 125 14.79 -10.34 2.46
CA ASN A 125 15.16 -9.03 1.89
C ASN A 125 14.06 -8.40 0.97
N ARG A 126 12.79 -8.83 1.12
CA ARG A 126 11.63 -8.25 0.41
C ARG A 126 11.01 -7.11 1.21
N ILE A 127 11.84 -6.17 1.63
CA ILE A 127 11.49 -5.11 2.58
C ILE A 127 10.30 -4.27 2.09
N ARG A 128 10.25 -3.94 0.78
CA ARG A 128 9.15 -3.13 0.24
C ARG A 128 7.79 -3.82 0.36
N THR A 129 7.75 -5.13 0.15
CA THR A 129 6.52 -5.91 0.27
C THR A 129 6.07 -6.00 1.74
N ALA A 130 7.03 -6.19 2.66
CA ALA A 130 6.75 -6.16 4.10
C ALA A 130 6.14 -4.81 4.53
N GLU A 131 6.74 -3.69 4.11
CA GLU A 131 6.22 -2.34 4.37
C GLU A 131 4.80 -2.16 3.82
N THR A 132 4.50 -2.75 2.66
CA THR A 132 3.17 -2.71 2.05
C THR A 132 2.15 -3.46 2.89
N TYR A 133 2.50 -4.64 3.42
CA TYR A 133 1.64 -5.42 4.30
C TYR A 133 1.33 -4.64 5.59
N LEU A 134 2.35 -4.08 6.23
CA LEU A 134 2.18 -3.27 7.45
C LEU A 134 1.35 -2.00 7.19
N ALA A 135 1.55 -1.34 6.06
CA ALA A 135 0.74 -0.16 5.68
C ALA A 135 -0.74 -0.54 5.48
N THR A 136 -1.02 -1.70 4.89
CA THR A 136 -2.38 -2.22 4.71
C THR A 136 -3.01 -2.57 6.06
N MET A 137 -2.27 -3.25 6.93
CA MET A 137 -2.70 -3.54 8.30
C MET A 137 -3.06 -2.25 9.05
N ASN A 138 -2.19 -1.24 9.02
CA ASN A 138 -2.44 0.05 9.67
C ASN A 138 -3.66 0.78 9.10
N SER A 139 -3.95 0.62 7.81
CA SER A 139 -5.16 1.18 7.19
C SER A 139 -6.40 0.45 7.68
N PHE A 140 -6.38 -0.88 7.72
CA PHE A 140 -7.47 -1.71 8.20
C PHE A 140 -7.70 -1.52 9.72
N SER A 141 -6.62 -1.45 10.50
CA SER A 141 -6.68 -1.17 11.95
C SER A 141 -7.40 0.16 12.25
N ARG A 142 -7.14 1.21 11.47
CA ARG A 142 -7.88 2.48 11.63
C ARG A 142 -9.37 2.37 11.28
N PHE A 143 -9.72 1.56 10.30
CA PHE A 143 -11.11 1.24 9.97
C PHE A 143 -11.79 0.50 11.14
N HIS A 144 -11.09 -0.42 11.74
CA HIS A 144 -11.62 -1.32 12.78
C HIS A 144 -11.27 -0.85 14.22
N ASN A 145 -10.97 0.43 14.41
CA ASN A 145 -10.66 1.08 15.69
C ASN A 145 -9.58 0.36 16.53
N GLY A 146 -8.56 -0.17 15.85
CA GLY A 146 -7.47 -0.89 16.51
C GLY A 146 -7.78 -2.34 16.88
N GLN A 147 -9.02 -2.80 16.69
CA GLN A 147 -9.40 -4.18 16.97
C GLN A 147 -8.87 -5.11 15.87
N ASP A 148 -8.32 -6.25 16.29
CA ASP A 148 -7.94 -7.32 15.39
C ASP A 148 -9.15 -8.20 15.02
N VAL A 149 -9.05 -9.01 13.98
CA VAL A 149 -10.12 -9.90 13.51
C VAL A 149 -9.59 -11.29 13.23
N PHE A 150 -10.43 -12.32 13.41
CA PHE A 150 -10.14 -13.64 12.89
C PHE A 150 -10.45 -13.71 11.39
N PHE A 151 -9.75 -14.59 10.67
CA PHE A 151 -9.90 -14.69 9.22
C PHE A 151 -11.30 -15.13 8.78
N ASP A 152 -11.97 -15.96 9.57
CA ASP A 152 -13.34 -16.43 9.31
C ASP A 152 -14.43 -15.36 9.56
N MET A 153 -14.07 -14.23 10.19
CA MET A 153 -14.92 -13.05 10.30
C MET A 153 -14.81 -12.11 9.08
N ILE A 154 -13.80 -12.32 8.22
CA ILE A 154 -13.60 -11.51 7.02
C ILE A 154 -14.58 -12.00 5.96
N ASP A 155 -15.66 -11.27 5.78
CA ASP A 155 -16.73 -11.53 4.80
C ASP A 155 -16.86 -10.37 3.78
N ALA A 156 -17.80 -10.52 2.85
CA ALA A 156 -18.06 -9.52 1.82
C ALA A 156 -18.55 -8.20 2.41
N ASP A 157 -19.43 -8.23 3.42
CA ASP A 157 -19.97 -7.04 4.08
C ASP A 157 -18.86 -6.22 4.75
N MET A 158 -17.97 -6.87 5.49
CA MET A 158 -16.81 -6.20 6.10
C MET A 158 -15.90 -5.55 5.05
N MET A 159 -15.67 -6.20 3.91
CA MET A 159 -14.85 -5.65 2.83
C MET A 159 -15.53 -4.47 2.14
N GLU A 160 -16.83 -4.51 1.92
CA GLU A 160 -17.60 -3.37 1.40
C GLU A 160 -17.58 -2.17 2.35
N ARG A 161 -17.77 -2.40 3.65
CA ARG A 161 -17.67 -1.35 4.69
C ARG A 161 -16.26 -0.74 4.72
N TYR A 162 -15.22 -1.55 4.60
CA TYR A 162 -13.84 -1.05 4.55
C TYR A 162 -13.58 -0.24 3.28
N GLU A 163 -14.11 -0.66 2.12
CA GLU A 163 -14.02 0.12 0.89
C GLU A 163 -14.74 1.47 1.02
N ALA A 164 -15.96 1.48 1.56
CA ALA A 164 -16.73 2.69 1.82
C ALA A 164 -16.01 3.64 2.79
N TYR A 165 -15.42 3.11 3.86
CA TYR A 165 -14.59 3.88 4.80
C TYR A 165 -13.41 4.54 4.10
N MET A 166 -12.68 3.83 3.23
CA MET A 166 -11.57 4.42 2.49
C MET A 166 -12.03 5.52 1.53
N LYS A 167 -13.17 5.33 0.86
CA LYS A 167 -13.78 6.34 -0.02
C LYS A 167 -14.21 7.59 0.76
N SER A 168 -14.83 7.43 1.93
CA SER A 168 -15.23 8.56 2.79
C SER A 168 -14.05 9.39 3.29
N ARG A 169 -12.86 8.76 3.41
CA ARG A 169 -11.59 9.43 3.72
C ARG A 169 -10.93 10.10 2.51
N GLY A 170 -11.59 10.14 1.36
CA GLY A 170 -11.11 10.77 0.14
C GLY A 170 -10.00 9.99 -0.59
N LEU A 171 -9.80 8.70 -0.32
CA LEU A 171 -8.83 7.90 -1.02
C LEU A 171 -9.27 7.68 -2.48
N LYS A 172 -8.32 7.84 -3.41
CA LYS A 172 -8.56 7.57 -4.83
C LYS A 172 -8.78 6.08 -5.07
N ARG A 173 -9.60 5.74 -6.07
CA ARG A 173 -10.00 4.37 -6.40
C ARG A 173 -8.82 3.40 -6.57
N ASN A 174 -7.73 3.82 -7.21
CA ASN A 174 -6.52 3.00 -7.32
C ASN A 174 -5.83 2.75 -5.96
N THR A 175 -5.92 3.69 -5.01
CA THR A 175 -5.38 3.51 -3.66
C THR A 175 -6.24 2.53 -2.85
N THR A 176 -7.56 2.66 -2.95
CA THR A 176 -8.50 1.72 -2.32
C THR A 176 -8.30 0.31 -2.87
N SER A 177 -8.29 0.16 -4.20
CA SER A 177 -8.00 -1.10 -4.87
C SER A 177 -6.64 -1.71 -4.48
N TYR A 178 -5.63 -0.86 -4.29
CA TYR A 178 -4.30 -1.33 -3.85
C TYR A 178 -4.38 -2.00 -2.48
N TYR A 179 -5.03 -1.39 -1.49
CA TYR A 179 -5.22 -2.00 -0.16
C TYR A 179 -6.04 -3.29 -0.25
N MET A 180 -7.12 -3.28 -1.04
CA MET A 180 -7.96 -4.49 -1.25
C MET A 180 -7.17 -5.65 -1.86
N ARG A 181 -6.34 -5.40 -2.89
CA ARG A 181 -5.49 -6.44 -3.50
C ARG A 181 -4.46 -7.01 -2.53
N ILE A 182 -3.88 -6.17 -1.68
CA ILE A 182 -2.91 -6.63 -0.69
C ILE A 182 -3.62 -7.47 0.37
N LEU A 183 -4.76 -7.01 0.88
CA LEU A 183 -5.52 -7.74 1.88
C LEU A 183 -6.04 -9.08 1.32
N ARG A 184 -6.50 -9.11 0.06
CA ARG A 184 -6.86 -10.34 -0.65
C ARG A 184 -5.67 -11.32 -0.76
N ASN A 185 -4.48 -10.82 -1.08
CA ASN A 185 -3.27 -11.66 -1.12
C ASN A 185 -2.94 -12.25 0.26
N ILE A 186 -3.09 -11.47 1.32
CA ILE A 186 -2.87 -11.94 2.70
C ILE A 186 -3.92 -12.99 3.08
N TYR A 187 -5.20 -12.76 2.76
CA TYR A 187 -6.28 -13.70 3.00
C TYR A 187 -6.05 -15.03 2.27
N ASN A 188 -5.71 -14.98 0.97
CA ASN A 188 -5.44 -16.18 0.19
C ASN A 188 -4.25 -16.98 0.76
N LYS A 189 -3.21 -16.33 1.27
CA LYS A 189 -2.12 -17.02 1.96
C LYS A 189 -2.57 -17.68 3.26
N ALA A 190 -3.48 -17.07 3.99
CA ALA A 190 -4.06 -17.70 5.18
C ALA A 190 -4.90 -18.94 4.80
N VAL A 191 -5.60 -18.91 3.67
CA VAL A 191 -6.29 -20.09 3.10
C VAL A 191 -5.28 -21.18 2.71
N GLU A 192 -4.20 -20.82 2.01
CA GLU A 192 -3.12 -21.75 1.62
C GLU A 192 -2.43 -22.38 2.84
N GLU A 193 -2.25 -21.63 3.93
CA GLU A 193 -1.69 -22.15 5.20
C GLU A 193 -2.73 -22.89 6.06
N GLY A 194 -3.98 -23.06 5.58
CA GLY A 194 -5.06 -23.79 6.29
C GLY A 194 -5.60 -23.07 7.53
N ILE A 195 -5.38 -21.78 7.66
CA ILE A 195 -5.84 -20.96 8.80
C ILE A 195 -7.34 -20.67 8.70
N THR A 196 -7.86 -20.52 7.48
CA THR A 196 -9.28 -20.31 7.19
C THR A 196 -9.69 -20.99 5.89
N ASN A 197 -11.01 -21.08 5.66
CA ASN A 197 -11.55 -21.57 4.39
C ASN A 197 -11.77 -20.43 3.42
N GLN A 198 -11.75 -20.72 2.11
CA GLN A 198 -12.02 -19.71 1.09
C GLN A 198 -13.52 -19.38 1.02
N THR A 199 -13.88 -18.13 1.29
CA THR A 199 -15.24 -17.58 1.23
C THR A 199 -15.42 -16.50 0.17
N MET A 200 -14.33 -16.18 -0.58
CA MET A 200 -14.31 -15.14 -1.62
C MET A 200 -14.75 -13.75 -1.16
N PRO A 201 -14.30 -13.22 -0.02
CA PRO A 201 -14.82 -11.98 0.57
C PRO A 201 -14.50 -10.71 -0.24
N PHE A 202 -13.66 -10.82 -1.27
CA PHE A 202 -13.25 -9.68 -2.11
C PHE A 202 -13.99 -9.59 -3.45
N ASN A 203 -15.00 -10.44 -3.70
CA ASN A 203 -15.70 -10.45 -4.99
C ASN A 203 -16.59 -9.21 -5.19
N SER A 204 -17.11 -8.63 -4.12
CA SER A 204 -17.97 -7.45 -4.13
C SER A 204 -17.23 -6.11 -4.18
N VAL A 205 -15.90 -6.10 -3.97
CA VAL A 205 -15.10 -4.87 -3.91
C VAL A 205 -14.20 -4.70 -5.13
N TYR A 206 -13.85 -3.44 -5.44
CA TYR A 206 -13.01 -3.16 -6.58
C TYR A 206 -11.55 -3.49 -6.34
N THR A 207 -11.01 -4.44 -7.10
CA THR A 207 -9.60 -4.85 -7.07
C THR A 207 -8.86 -4.61 -8.40
N GLY A 208 -9.47 -3.89 -9.34
CA GLY A 208 -8.87 -3.54 -10.64
C GLY A 208 -7.87 -2.38 -10.56
N ILE A 209 -7.40 -1.96 -11.72
CA ILE A 209 -6.50 -0.80 -11.87
C ILE A 209 -7.11 0.14 -12.91
N GLU A 210 -7.46 1.36 -12.49
CA GLU A 210 -7.85 2.40 -13.42
C GLU A 210 -6.64 3.00 -14.13
N LYS A 211 -6.81 3.28 -15.42
CA LYS A 211 -5.83 4.04 -16.18
C LYS A 211 -5.71 5.44 -15.57
N THR A 212 -4.47 5.88 -15.36
CA THR A 212 -4.19 7.23 -14.85
C THR A 212 -3.45 8.03 -15.91
N ILE A 213 -3.79 9.31 -16.03
CA ILE A 213 -3.05 10.24 -16.89
C ILE A 213 -1.60 10.30 -16.42
N LYS A 214 -0.66 10.07 -17.33
CA LYS A 214 0.76 10.12 -17.02
C LYS A 214 1.21 11.58 -17.04
N ARG A 215 2.12 11.93 -16.13
CA ARG A 215 2.61 13.29 -15.93
C ARG A 215 3.96 13.47 -16.65
N ALA A 216 3.99 13.18 -17.94
CA ALA A 216 5.15 13.56 -18.74
C ALA A 216 5.13 15.08 -18.97
N ILE A 217 6.32 15.69 -19.07
CA ILE A 217 6.51 17.06 -19.52
C ILE A 217 7.25 17.05 -20.86
N THR A 218 7.15 18.14 -21.61
CA THR A 218 7.77 18.27 -22.93
C THR A 218 9.30 18.37 -22.84
N PHE A 219 9.98 18.21 -23.96
CA PHE A 219 11.43 18.38 -24.01
C PHE A 219 11.82 19.83 -23.72
N GLU A 220 11.04 20.81 -24.20
CA GLU A 220 11.24 22.23 -23.90
C GLU A 220 11.13 22.51 -22.38
N ASP A 221 10.18 21.90 -21.70
CA ASP A 221 10.05 22.08 -20.25
C ASP A 221 11.24 21.47 -19.49
N ILE A 222 11.79 20.33 -19.98
CA ILE A 222 13.02 19.76 -19.43
C ILE A 222 14.18 20.74 -19.64
N GLN A 223 14.29 21.38 -20.81
CA GLN A 223 15.32 22.40 -21.10
C GLN A 223 15.16 23.63 -20.19
N LYS A 224 13.94 24.15 -19.98
CA LYS A 224 13.69 25.24 -19.03
C LYS A 224 14.19 24.90 -17.61
N ILE A 225 13.88 23.68 -17.14
CA ILE A 225 14.33 23.19 -15.82
C ILE A 225 15.85 23.09 -15.77
N LYS A 226 16.48 22.52 -16.81
CA LYS A 226 17.94 22.37 -16.90
C LYS A 226 18.66 23.68 -16.86
N ASN A 227 18.17 24.68 -17.60
CA ASN A 227 18.83 25.97 -17.79
C ASN A 227 18.53 26.99 -16.67
N LEU A 228 17.75 26.63 -15.66
CA LEU A 228 17.42 27.52 -14.55
C LEU A 228 18.66 27.81 -13.73
N ASP A 229 18.97 29.09 -13.52
CA ASP A 229 20.06 29.48 -12.61
C ASP A 229 19.63 29.23 -11.15
N LEU A 230 20.34 28.33 -10.50
CA LEU A 230 20.14 27.92 -9.11
C LEU A 230 21.41 28.05 -8.29
N SER A 231 22.42 28.79 -8.79
CA SER A 231 23.73 28.97 -8.15
C SER A 231 23.61 29.51 -6.71
N GLY A 232 22.60 30.35 -6.43
CA GLY A 232 22.29 30.88 -5.10
C GLY A 232 21.64 29.89 -4.14
N ASN A 233 21.27 28.67 -4.61
CA ASN A 233 20.60 27.66 -3.77
C ASN A 233 21.09 26.24 -4.07
N PRO A 234 22.20 25.81 -3.45
CA PRO A 234 22.82 24.51 -3.71
C PRO A 234 21.83 23.33 -3.54
N SER A 235 20.83 23.52 -2.69
CA SER A 235 19.86 22.49 -2.39
C SER A 235 18.79 22.33 -3.47
N LEU A 236 18.41 23.41 -4.17
CA LEU A 236 17.56 23.34 -5.37
C LEU A 236 18.38 22.87 -6.56
N ASP A 237 19.63 23.35 -6.69
CA ASP A 237 20.56 22.92 -7.74
C ASP A 237 20.74 21.40 -7.74
N MET A 238 21.03 20.81 -6.57
CA MET A 238 21.11 19.37 -6.43
C MET A 238 19.81 18.66 -6.84
N ALA A 239 18.63 19.16 -6.45
CA ALA A 239 17.36 18.54 -6.78
C ALA A 239 17.09 18.56 -8.29
N ARG A 240 17.42 19.67 -8.98
CA ARG A 240 17.38 19.78 -10.44
C ARG A 240 18.33 18.78 -11.07
N ASP A 241 19.57 18.72 -10.61
CA ASP A 241 20.60 17.85 -11.16
C ASP A 241 20.20 16.38 -11.04
N MET A 242 19.61 15.96 -9.90
CA MET A 242 19.06 14.59 -9.77
C MET A 242 17.96 14.30 -10.80
N PHE A 243 17.09 15.26 -11.08
CA PHE A 243 16.02 15.12 -12.06
C PHE A 243 16.59 15.00 -13.48
N ILE A 244 17.54 15.87 -13.85
CA ILE A 244 18.19 15.85 -15.17
C ILE A 244 19.02 14.58 -15.35
N LEU A 245 19.79 14.14 -14.34
CA LEU A 245 20.52 12.88 -14.39
C LEU A 245 19.57 11.69 -14.57
N SER A 246 18.43 11.65 -13.85
CA SER A 246 17.44 10.60 -14.07
C SER A 246 16.96 10.56 -15.52
N TYR A 247 16.71 11.71 -16.14
CA TYR A 247 16.33 11.80 -17.55
C TYR A 247 17.46 11.32 -18.47
N LEU A 248 18.69 11.79 -18.27
CA LEU A 248 19.89 11.37 -19.04
C LEU A 248 20.16 9.87 -18.89
N PHE A 249 19.92 9.31 -17.73
CA PHE A 249 20.00 7.86 -17.45
C PHE A 249 18.76 7.09 -17.93
N ARG A 250 18.11 7.54 -19.01
CA ARG A 250 16.94 6.89 -19.65
C ARG A 250 15.76 6.70 -18.67
N GLY A 251 15.55 7.67 -17.80
CA GLY A 251 14.49 7.60 -16.79
C GLY A 251 14.81 6.64 -15.64
N MET A 252 16.06 6.52 -15.25
CA MET A 252 16.49 5.70 -14.11
C MET A 252 15.71 6.08 -12.84
N SER A 253 15.27 5.08 -12.09
CA SER A 253 14.51 5.33 -10.86
C SER A 253 15.43 5.90 -9.76
N PHE A 254 14.87 6.74 -8.87
CA PHE A 254 15.66 7.38 -7.81
C PHE A 254 16.32 6.37 -6.87
N ILE A 255 15.71 5.19 -6.68
CA ILE A 255 16.35 4.14 -5.90
C ILE A 255 17.57 3.55 -6.60
N ASP A 256 17.52 3.37 -7.92
CA ASP A 256 18.68 2.88 -8.67
C ASP A 256 19.80 3.93 -8.61
N MET A 257 19.47 5.21 -8.83
CA MET A 257 20.44 6.32 -8.70
C MET A 257 21.09 6.38 -7.31
N ALA A 258 20.31 6.18 -6.24
CA ALA A 258 20.82 6.26 -4.87
C ALA A 258 21.87 5.21 -4.53
N TYR A 259 21.85 4.09 -5.23
CA TYR A 259 22.77 2.97 -5.00
C TYR A 259 23.75 2.73 -6.15
N LEU A 260 23.85 3.65 -7.12
CA LEU A 260 24.95 3.64 -8.10
C LEU A 260 26.29 3.79 -7.39
N LYS A 261 27.25 2.97 -7.76
CA LYS A 261 28.60 3.03 -7.22
C LYS A 261 29.55 3.77 -8.18
N LYS A 262 30.61 4.34 -7.64
CA LYS A 262 31.68 4.95 -8.44
C LYS A 262 32.30 3.94 -9.44
N THR A 263 32.33 2.66 -9.06
CA THR A 263 32.83 1.54 -9.87
C THR A 263 31.90 1.08 -10.99
N ASP A 264 30.63 1.58 -11.00
CA ASP A 264 29.65 1.22 -12.03
C ASP A 264 29.95 1.95 -13.37
N ILE A 265 30.78 3.00 -13.34
CA ILE A 265 31.28 3.68 -14.54
C ILE A 265 32.53 2.95 -14.99
N LYS A 266 32.47 2.28 -16.14
CA LYS A 266 33.54 1.51 -16.72
C LYS A 266 33.44 1.48 -18.24
N ASP A 267 34.58 1.60 -18.93
CA ASP A 267 34.70 1.48 -20.39
C ASP A 267 33.73 2.44 -21.15
N GLY A 268 33.58 3.67 -20.66
CA GLY A 268 32.74 4.68 -21.27
C GLY A 268 31.22 4.40 -21.13
N CYS A 269 30.84 3.52 -20.20
CA CYS A 269 29.45 3.17 -19.91
C CYS A 269 29.17 3.16 -18.41
N LEU A 270 27.93 3.49 -18.05
CA LEU A 270 27.38 3.27 -16.74
C LEU A 270 26.65 1.91 -16.74
N ASN A 271 27.17 0.96 -15.98
CA ASN A 271 26.65 -0.40 -15.89
C ASN A 271 26.01 -0.62 -14.51
N TYR A 272 24.74 -1.01 -14.46
CA TYR A 272 24.07 -1.24 -13.19
C TYR A 272 23.01 -2.34 -13.27
N ILE A 273 22.66 -2.91 -12.12
CA ILE A 273 21.57 -3.88 -12.02
C ILE A 273 20.34 -3.16 -11.44
N ARG A 274 19.27 -3.15 -12.21
CA ARG A 274 18.02 -2.50 -11.81
C ARG A 274 17.43 -3.17 -10.56
N LYS A 275 17.27 -2.43 -9.47
CA LYS A 275 16.81 -2.99 -8.17
C LYS A 275 15.41 -3.58 -8.18
N LYS A 276 14.55 -3.13 -9.09
CA LYS A 276 13.17 -3.64 -9.18
C LYS A 276 13.06 -4.97 -9.91
N THR A 277 13.83 -5.17 -10.97
CA THR A 277 13.68 -6.32 -11.89
C THR A 277 14.90 -7.24 -11.89
N GLY A 278 16.03 -6.80 -11.35
CA GLY A 278 17.29 -7.55 -11.41
C GLY A 278 17.95 -7.54 -12.79
N LEU A 279 17.43 -6.77 -13.75
CA LEU A 279 17.98 -6.71 -15.10
C LEU A 279 19.27 -5.87 -15.13
N PRO A 280 20.35 -6.36 -15.77
CA PRO A 280 21.54 -5.57 -16.04
C PRO A 280 21.24 -4.57 -17.16
N LEU A 281 21.66 -3.33 -16.98
CA LEU A 281 21.51 -2.24 -17.94
C LEU A 281 22.84 -1.53 -18.12
N SER A 282 23.14 -1.16 -19.38
CA SER A 282 24.30 -0.37 -19.74
C SER A 282 23.87 0.91 -20.44
N ILE A 283 24.40 2.04 -20.01
CA ILE A 283 24.11 3.36 -20.55
C ILE A 283 25.41 4.00 -20.99
N LYS A 284 25.52 4.34 -22.28
CA LYS A 284 26.68 5.05 -22.80
C LYS A 284 26.85 6.37 -22.03
N TRP A 285 28.08 6.59 -21.54
CA TRP A 285 28.44 7.81 -20.86
C TRP A 285 28.56 8.98 -21.85
N ILE A 286 28.05 10.13 -21.49
CA ILE A 286 28.10 11.34 -22.33
C ILE A 286 28.51 12.55 -21.49
N ASP A 287 29.09 13.56 -22.12
CA ASP A 287 29.58 14.79 -21.48
C ASP A 287 28.52 15.50 -20.63
N ALA A 288 27.26 15.45 -21.04
CA ALA A 288 26.17 16.04 -20.28
C ALA A 288 25.97 15.41 -18.89
N MET A 289 26.31 14.12 -18.73
CA MET A 289 26.31 13.44 -17.44
C MET A 289 27.51 13.85 -16.59
N GLU A 290 28.68 13.87 -17.23
CA GLU A 290 29.95 14.27 -16.61
C GLU A 290 29.86 15.68 -16.01
N ASN A 291 29.40 16.64 -16.80
CA ASN A 291 29.27 18.07 -16.41
C ASN A 291 28.38 18.27 -15.17
N ILE A 292 27.43 17.38 -14.91
CA ILE A 292 26.63 17.41 -13.70
C ILE A 292 27.35 16.71 -12.54
N LEU A 293 27.94 15.56 -12.82
CA LEU A 293 28.53 14.71 -11.80
C LEU A 293 29.79 15.27 -11.19
N ILE A 294 30.57 16.04 -11.95
CA ILE A 294 31.77 16.69 -11.44
C ILE A 294 31.54 17.54 -10.18
N LYS A 295 30.32 18.07 -10.03
CA LYS A 295 29.91 18.81 -8.82
C LYS A 295 29.87 17.94 -7.57
N TYR A 296 29.75 16.60 -7.72
CA TYR A 296 29.45 15.67 -6.63
C TYR A 296 30.57 14.66 -6.35
N ILE A 297 31.52 14.49 -7.25
CA ILE A 297 32.61 13.49 -7.13
C ILE A 297 33.34 13.63 -5.81
N ASP A 298 33.71 14.85 -5.42
CA ASP A 298 34.48 15.09 -4.20
C ASP A 298 33.62 15.27 -2.95
N THR A 299 32.29 15.32 -3.13
CA THR A 299 31.35 15.49 -2.00
C THR A 299 30.90 14.18 -1.37
N THR A 300 31.17 13.05 -2.01
CA THR A 300 30.78 11.71 -1.52
C THR A 300 31.97 10.97 -0.91
N THR A 301 31.89 10.73 0.41
CA THR A 301 32.86 9.91 1.15
C THR A 301 32.57 8.41 1.08
N THR A 302 31.41 8.03 0.56
CA THR A 302 30.96 6.64 0.43
C THR A 302 31.34 6.04 -0.94
N GLN A 303 31.10 4.75 -1.11
CA GLN A 303 31.26 4.08 -2.41
C GLN A 303 30.28 4.55 -3.49
N TYR A 304 29.20 5.25 -3.10
CA TYR A 304 28.13 5.66 -4.01
C TYR A 304 28.54 6.87 -4.87
N LEU A 305 28.01 6.88 -6.10
CA LEU A 305 28.30 7.91 -7.11
C LEU A 305 27.67 9.27 -6.77
N LEU A 306 26.47 9.26 -6.16
CA LEU A 306 25.67 10.45 -5.89
C LEU A 306 25.52 10.67 -4.37
N PRO A 307 25.45 11.92 -3.87
CA PRO A 307 25.36 12.24 -2.44
C PRO A 307 23.96 12.02 -1.86
N ILE A 308 23.28 10.94 -2.28
CA ILE A 308 21.96 10.55 -1.81
C ILE A 308 22.08 9.72 -0.54
N VAL A 309 22.99 8.76 -0.52
CA VAL A 309 23.41 8.00 0.64
C VAL A 309 24.75 8.54 1.11
N LYS A 310 24.78 9.11 2.31
CA LYS A 310 25.94 9.84 2.85
C LYS A 310 26.75 9.03 3.85
N VAL A 311 26.14 8.01 4.45
CA VAL A 311 26.77 7.16 5.48
C VAL A 311 26.34 5.71 5.22
N GLU A 312 27.29 4.78 5.38
CA GLU A 312 27.09 3.33 5.21
C GLU A 312 27.07 2.66 6.60
N ASP A 313 25.95 2.83 7.31
CA ASP A 313 25.75 2.37 8.69
C ASP A 313 24.49 1.52 8.87
N GLY A 314 23.91 1.03 7.75
CA GLY A 314 22.64 0.31 7.73
C GLY A 314 21.41 1.23 7.62
N SER A 315 21.61 2.55 7.64
CA SER A 315 20.51 3.53 7.48
C SER A 315 20.28 3.96 6.01
N GLU A 316 21.00 3.39 5.03
CA GLU A 316 21.00 3.79 3.62
C GLU A 316 19.57 3.89 3.06
N ARG A 317 18.70 2.93 3.42
CA ARG A 317 17.31 2.93 3.00
C ARG A 317 16.53 4.13 3.56
N LYS A 318 16.79 4.54 4.80
CA LYS A 318 16.15 5.71 5.43
C LYS A 318 16.66 6.99 4.79
N GLN A 319 17.96 7.09 4.53
CA GLN A 319 18.60 8.22 3.85
C GLN A 319 18.01 8.40 2.45
N TYR A 320 17.96 7.34 1.65
CA TYR A 320 17.34 7.33 0.32
C TYR A 320 15.88 7.84 0.37
N LYS A 321 15.05 7.33 1.30
CA LYS A 321 13.64 7.75 1.43
C LYS A 321 13.52 9.24 1.76
N ASN A 322 14.32 9.72 2.69
CA ASN A 322 14.32 11.13 3.09
C ASN A 322 14.79 12.04 1.95
N ALA A 323 15.86 11.65 1.24
CA ALA A 323 16.35 12.38 0.08
C ALA A 323 15.30 12.44 -1.02
N MET A 324 14.62 11.33 -1.33
CA MET A 324 13.54 11.30 -2.34
C MET A 324 12.40 12.27 -1.99
N LEU A 325 11.96 12.29 -0.72
CA LEU A 325 10.91 13.21 -0.27
C LEU A 325 11.36 14.69 -0.41
N LEU A 326 12.59 14.97 -0.02
CA LEU A 326 13.16 16.31 -0.11
C LEU A 326 13.30 16.78 -1.56
N VAL A 327 13.88 15.95 -2.42
CA VAL A 327 14.03 16.23 -3.85
C VAL A 327 12.66 16.45 -4.50
N ASN A 328 11.69 15.58 -4.27
CA ASN A 328 10.35 15.76 -4.83
C ASN A 328 9.66 17.07 -4.37
N ARG A 329 9.87 17.48 -3.12
CA ARG A 329 9.35 18.77 -2.62
C ARG A 329 10.02 19.95 -3.33
N LYS A 330 11.33 19.88 -3.58
CA LYS A 330 12.09 20.91 -4.27
C LYS A 330 11.76 21.01 -5.74
N LEU A 331 11.56 19.88 -6.41
CA LEU A 331 11.17 19.82 -7.82
C LEU A 331 9.86 20.58 -8.09
N LYS A 332 8.92 20.60 -7.14
CA LYS A 332 7.70 21.42 -7.26
C LYS A 332 8.01 22.93 -7.24
N LYS A 333 9.02 23.36 -6.48
CA LYS A 333 9.45 24.77 -6.49
C LYS A 333 10.17 25.10 -7.80
N ILE A 334 11.07 24.20 -8.24
CA ILE A 334 11.81 24.36 -9.50
C ILE A 334 10.85 24.45 -10.68
N ALA A 335 9.78 23.63 -10.73
CA ALA A 335 8.76 23.70 -11.79
C ALA A 335 8.13 25.09 -11.86
N LYS A 336 7.72 25.66 -10.72
CA LYS A 336 7.16 27.03 -10.66
C LYS A 336 8.16 28.08 -11.12
N MET A 337 9.43 27.99 -10.70
CA MET A 337 10.48 28.93 -11.10
C MET A 337 10.78 28.83 -12.60
N ALA A 338 10.70 27.65 -13.18
CA ALA A 338 10.89 27.42 -14.61
C ALA A 338 9.65 27.72 -15.46
N GLY A 339 8.54 28.15 -14.87
CA GLY A 339 7.29 28.40 -15.59
C GLY A 339 6.65 27.13 -16.17
N VAL A 340 6.89 25.96 -15.55
CA VAL A 340 6.35 24.67 -15.98
C VAL A 340 5.11 24.36 -15.15
N ASP A 341 3.95 24.34 -15.80
CA ASP A 341 2.65 24.03 -15.17
C ASP A 341 2.45 22.52 -15.06
N ALA A 342 3.27 21.87 -14.24
CA ALA A 342 3.17 20.45 -13.97
C ALA A 342 3.61 20.11 -12.53
N ASN A 343 2.96 19.14 -11.91
CA ASN A 343 3.36 18.62 -10.61
C ASN A 343 4.52 17.64 -10.76
N ILE A 344 5.74 18.16 -10.79
CA ILE A 344 6.96 17.41 -11.06
C ILE A 344 7.42 16.60 -9.84
N SER A 345 7.86 15.39 -10.11
CA SER A 345 8.54 14.49 -9.18
C SER A 345 9.64 13.73 -9.94
N MET A 346 10.53 13.05 -9.24
CA MET A 346 11.58 12.22 -9.87
C MET A 346 11.01 11.22 -10.89
N TYR A 347 9.81 10.72 -10.66
CA TYR A 347 9.18 9.77 -11.58
C TYR A 347 8.72 10.42 -12.90
N VAL A 348 8.52 11.73 -12.92
CA VAL A 348 8.20 12.49 -14.15
C VAL A 348 9.37 12.43 -15.15
N ALA A 349 10.62 12.44 -14.71
CA ALA A 349 11.77 12.27 -15.60
C ALA A 349 11.67 10.98 -16.43
N ARG A 350 11.26 9.88 -15.79
CA ARG A 350 11.06 8.59 -16.47
C ARG A 350 9.89 8.63 -17.47
N HIS A 351 8.76 9.24 -17.07
CA HIS A 351 7.64 9.41 -17.97
C HIS A 351 8.00 10.27 -19.18
N SER A 352 8.70 11.38 -18.94
CA SER A 352 9.09 12.32 -20.01
C SER A 352 10.09 11.70 -20.97
N TRP A 353 11.07 10.93 -20.48
CA TRP A 353 12.02 10.23 -21.36
C TRP A 353 11.29 9.28 -22.32
N ALA A 354 10.35 8.46 -21.79
CA ALA A 354 9.59 7.54 -22.61
C ALA A 354 8.67 8.28 -23.60
N SER A 355 7.99 9.35 -23.15
CA SER A 355 7.07 10.13 -24.01
C SER A 355 7.83 10.87 -25.10
N VAL A 356 8.97 11.46 -24.79
CA VAL A 356 9.85 12.12 -25.79
C VAL A 356 10.37 11.10 -26.79
N ALA A 357 10.86 9.93 -26.35
CA ALA A 357 11.28 8.87 -27.26
C ALA A 357 10.14 8.40 -28.17
N GLY A 358 8.92 8.23 -27.62
CA GLY A 358 7.74 7.91 -28.42
C GLY A 358 7.33 9.03 -29.38
N SER A 359 7.54 10.32 -29.03
CA SER A 359 7.31 11.44 -29.96
C SER A 359 8.31 11.49 -31.11
N MET A 360 9.49 10.95 -30.90
CA MET A 360 10.53 10.81 -31.92
C MET A 360 10.40 9.52 -32.74
N ASN A 361 9.27 8.82 -32.63
CA ASN A 361 8.97 7.56 -33.32
C ASN A 361 9.98 6.44 -33.04
N ILE A 362 10.65 6.45 -31.85
CA ILE A 362 11.53 5.35 -31.45
C ILE A 362 10.68 4.10 -31.21
N PRO A 363 11.02 2.94 -31.77
CA PRO A 363 10.28 1.70 -31.59
C PRO A 363 10.11 1.33 -30.10
N ILE A 364 8.90 0.85 -29.74
CA ILE A 364 8.55 0.55 -28.36
C ILE A 364 9.49 -0.47 -27.70
N GLY A 365 9.98 -1.45 -28.46
CA GLY A 365 10.96 -2.43 -27.99
C GLY A 365 12.27 -1.79 -27.55
N ILE A 366 12.74 -0.76 -28.29
CA ILE A 366 13.96 -0.01 -27.93
C ILE A 366 13.71 0.83 -26.67
N ILE A 367 12.55 1.48 -26.56
CA ILE A 367 12.15 2.25 -25.36
C ILE A 367 12.07 1.31 -24.17
N SER A 368 11.43 0.16 -24.33
CA SER A 368 11.24 -0.85 -23.29
C SER A 368 12.58 -1.39 -22.77
N GLY A 369 13.46 -1.79 -23.69
CA GLY A 369 14.81 -2.24 -23.37
C GLY A 369 15.64 -1.15 -22.68
N GLY A 370 15.61 0.08 -23.20
CA GLY A 370 16.31 1.23 -22.61
C GLY A 370 15.86 1.57 -21.20
N MET A 371 14.60 1.32 -20.89
CA MET A 371 14.01 1.52 -19.55
C MET A 371 14.16 0.28 -18.63
N GLY A 372 14.58 -0.86 -19.16
CA GLY A 372 14.65 -2.13 -18.43
C GLY A 372 13.27 -2.63 -17.98
N HIS A 373 12.27 -2.58 -18.84
CA HIS A 373 10.96 -3.17 -18.57
C HIS A 373 10.96 -4.66 -18.97
N ASP A 374 10.28 -5.49 -18.18
CA ASP A 374 10.13 -6.92 -18.46
C ASP A 374 9.17 -7.20 -19.63
N SER A 375 8.31 -6.21 -19.99
CA SER A 375 7.37 -6.32 -21.09
C SER A 375 7.09 -4.96 -21.74
N GLU A 376 6.83 -4.97 -23.05
CA GLU A 376 6.41 -3.80 -23.80
C GLU A 376 5.05 -3.23 -23.33
N GLN A 377 4.16 -4.09 -22.83
CA GLN A 377 2.89 -3.66 -22.23
C GLN A 377 3.11 -2.65 -21.09
N THR A 378 4.17 -2.84 -20.28
CA THR A 378 4.55 -1.86 -19.26
C THR A 378 4.95 -0.53 -19.89
N THR A 379 5.61 -0.54 -21.04
CA THR A 379 6.03 0.67 -21.77
C THR A 379 4.85 1.35 -22.45
N GLN A 380 3.91 0.61 -23.01
CA GLN A 380 2.66 1.15 -23.60
C GLN A 380 1.89 2.02 -22.62
N ILE A 381 1.90 1.69 -21.33
CA ILE A 381 1.27 2.50 -20.29
C ILE A 381 1.87 3.92 -20.21
N TYR A 382 3.13 4.10 -20.57
CA TYR A 382 3.81 5.40 -20.62
C TYR A 382 3.51 6.16 -21.92
N LEU A 383 3.28 5.44 -23.00
CA LEU A 383 3.04 5.98 -24.34
C LEU A 383 1.53 6.17 -24.65
N ALA A 384 0.65 5.75 -23.77
CA ALA A 384 -0.80 5.65 -23.98
C ALA A 384 -1.57 6.98 -24.16
N SER A 385 -0.88 8.12 -24.25
CA SER A 385 -1.44 9.36 -24.73
C SER A 385 -0.82 9.71 -26.10
N ILE A 386 -1.09 8.90 -27.11
CA ILE A 386 -0.94 9.35 -28.50
C ILE A 386 -1.93 10.52 -28.63
N SER A 387 -1.43 11.72 -28.88
CA SER A 387 -2.29 12.89 -29.08
C SER A 387 -3.21 12.63 -30.28
N SER A 388 -4.47 13.08 -30.22
CA SER A 388 -5.40 13.07 -31.38
C SER A 388 -4.70 13.57 -32.62
N ALA A 389 -3.92 14.65 -32.53
CA ALA A 389 -3.16 15.21 -33.65
C ALA A 389 -2.24 14.19 -34.33
N LYS A 390 -1.58 13.29 -33.60
CA LYS A 390 -0.76 12.26 -34.26
C LYS A 390 -1.56 11.18 -34.98
N ILE A 391 -2.77 10.91 -34.50
CA ILE A 391 -3.69 10.00 -35.20
C ILE A 391 -4.18 10.68 -36.48
N ASP A 392 -4.47 11.99 -36.43
CA ASP A 392 -4.89 12.80 -37.55
C ASP A 392 -3.77 12.92 -38.58
N ASP A 393 -2.52 13.23 -38.14
CA ASP A 393 -1.33 13.27 -39.01
C ASP A 393 -1.10 11.92 -39.73
N ALA A 394 -1.22 10.81 -38.99
CA ALA A 394 -1.07 9.46 -39.56
C ALA A 394 -2.21 9.15 -40.54
N ASN A 395 -3.44 9.58 -40.25
CA ASN A 395 -4.57 9.41 -41.15
C ASN A 395 -4.39 10.22 -42.44
N ASP A 396 -3.90 11.46 -42.33
CA ASP A 396 -3.59 12.31 -43.48
C ASP A 396 -2.53 11.66 -44.36
N GLU A 397 -1.53 11.04 -43.80
CA GLU A 397 -0.50 10.33 -44.55
C GLU A 397 -1.00 9.03 -45.20
N ILE A 398 -1.86 8.28 -44.52
CA ILE A 398 -2.50 7.05 -45.06
C ILE A 398 -3.48 7.38 -46.18
N THR A 399 -4.16 8.53 -46.13
CA THR A 399 -5.15 8.95 -47.12
C THR A 399 -4.57 9.81 -48.25
N LYS A 400 -3.28 10.12 -48.18
CA LYS A 400 -2.55 10.91 -49.18
C LYS A 400 -2.46 10.15 -50.49
N GLY A 401 -3.42 10.38 -51.38
CA GLY A 401 -3.47 9.75 -52.70
C GLY A 401 -4.83 9.12 -53.05
N LEU A 402 -5.81 9.23 -52.15
CA LEU A 402 -7.19 8.96 -52.44
C LEU A 402 -7.86 10.22 -52.99
#